data_b21ec9e89e8b5d058867f32b90d90670
#
_entry.id   b21ec9e89e8b5d058867f32b90d90670
#
_cell.length_a   1.000
_cell.length_b   1.000
_cell.length_c   1.000
_cell.angle_alpha   90.00
_cell.angle_beta   90.00
_cell.angle_gamma   90.00
#
_symmetry.space_group_name_H-M   'P 1'
#
loop_
_entity.id
_entity.type
_entity.pdbx_description
1 polymer ?
#
loop_
_entity_poly.entity_id
_entity_poly.type
_entity_poly.pdbx_seq_one_letter_code
_entity_poly.pdbx_strand_id
1 'polypeptide(L)'
;LVLYNMSSEVKLVKLILAPRYRKLFLQQHNNLGKIMNWWKNHLNELQIQIKKVKLNKGKLWKIPVCYDNKYAPDIISLSKALKLEIEELISIHTQTKYRIYFLGFLPGFLYLEGLNKRLHFPRKENPILNVPKGAVGIGGKQTGIYPNLSPGGWHLIGNTPLTLFDIKQNPPCFASPGDWVSFTSIDQKTYQDLEKKIKKDKFKFLRRKIKWQM
;
A
#
# COMPACT_ATOMS: atom_id res chain seq x y z
N LEU A 1 -13.97 4.81 -7.64
CA LEU A 1 -14.44 6.10 -8.24
C LEU A 1 -13.35 7.17 -8.34
N VAL A 2 -12.07 6.80 -8.46
CA VAL A 2 -10.93 7.74 -8.60
C VAL A 2 -10.41 7.77 -10.06
N LEU A 3 -11.25 7.42 -11.02
CA LEU A 3 -10.87 7.35 -12.44
C LEU A 3 -11.13 8.65 -13.22
N TYR A 4 -11.52 9.74 -12.57
CA TYR A 4 -12.10 10.89 -13.27
C TYR A 4 -11.10 11.84 -13.96
N ASN A 5 -9.79 11.73 -13.74
CA ASN A 5 -8.80 12.65 -14.36
C ASN A 5 -7.55 11.96 -14.92
N MET A 6 -7.69 10.77 -15.46
CA MET A 6 -6.57 10.09 -16.12
C MET A 6 -6.87 9.94 -17.61
N SER A 7 -5.82 10.04 -18.46
CA SER A 7 -5.96 9.76 -19.89
C SER A 7 -6.55 8.38 -20.13
N SER A 8 -7.26 8.19 -21.24
CA SER A 8 -7.95 6.93 -21.58
C SER A 8 -7.00 5.72 -21.53
N GLU A 9 -5.74 5.90 -21.91
CA GLU A 9 -4.71 4.87 -21.96
C GLU A 9 -4.26 4.42 -20.56
N VAL A 10 -4.11 5.36 -19.63
CA VAL A 10 -3.74 5.02 -18.23
C VAL A 10 -4.90 4.36 -17.49
N LYS A 11 -6.15 4.71 -17.85
CA LYS A 11 -7.37 4.02 -17.36
C LYS A 11 -7.37 2.55 -17.80
N LEU A 12 -7.02 2.30 -19.06
CA LEU A 12 -6.98 0.96 -19.63
C LEU A 12 -5.91 0.08 -18.95
N VAL A 13 -4.68 0.58 -18.77
CA VAL A 13 -3.58 -0.14 -18.11
C VAL A 13 -3.96 -0.53 -16.68
N LYS A 14 -4.64 0.35 -15.91
CA LYS A 14 -5.12 0.02 -14.56
C LYS A 14 -6.22 -1.03 -14.53
N LEU A 15 -7.13 -1.01 -15.50
CA LEU A 15 -8.18 -2.01 -15.65
C LEU A 15 -7.61 -3.40 -15.91
N ILE A 16 -6.52 -3.45 -16.65
CA ILE A 16 -5.88 -4.68 -17.11
C ILE A 16 -5.07 -5.36 -16.00
N LEU A 17 -4.43 -4.58 -15.15
CA LEU A 17 -3.59 -5.07 -14.07
C LEU A 17 -4.38 -5.57 -12.85
N ALA A 18 -5.69 -5.29 -12.76
CA ALA A 18 -6.53 -5.75 -11.66
C ALA A 18 -7.22 -7.09 -12.02
N PRO A 19 -6.88 -8.22 -11.36
CA PRO A 19 -7.38 -9.57 -11.71
C PRO A 19 -8.91 -9.66 -11.78
N ARG A 20 -9.62 -8.88 -10.94
CA ARG A 20 -11.09 -8.86 -10.86
C ARG A 20 -11.74 -8.25 -12.10
N TYR A 21 -11.15 -7.20 -12.68
CA TYR A 21 -11.64 -6.56 -13.89
C TYR A 21 -11.29 -7.34 -15.16
N ARG A 22 -10.18 -8.08 -15.15
CA ARG A 22 -9.81 -8.98 -16.25
C ARG A 22 -10.89 -10.04 -16.48
N LYS A 23 -11.46 -10.61 -15.43
CA LYS A 23 -12.52 -11.62 -15.52
C LYS A 23 -13.81 -11.02 -16.10
N LEU A 24 -14.20 -9.83 -15.66
CA LEU A 24 -15.37 -9.09 -16.19
C LEU A 24 -15.18 -8.69 -17.66
N PHE A 25 -14.02 -8.21 -18.04
CA PHE A 25 -13.72 -7.83 -19.42
C PHE A 25 -13.74 -9.04 -20.35
N LEU A 26 -13.21 -10.19 -19.92
CA LEU A 26 -13.23 -11.44 -20.69
C LEU A 26 -14.64 -12.04 -20.82
N GLN A 27 -15.53 -11.80 -19.85
CA GLN A 27 -16.93 -12.25 -19.91
C GLN A 27 -17.78 -11.43 -20.87
N GLN A 28 -17.45 -10.16 -21.10
CA GLN A 28 -18.20 -9.27 -22.00
C GLN A 28 -17.80 -9.40 -23.47
N HIS A 29 -16.69 -10.07 -23.80
CA HIS A 29 -16.17 -10.18 -25.15
C HIS A 29 -16.03 -11.66 -25.59
N ASN A 30 -17.01 -12.12 -26.36
CA ASN A 30 -17.08 -13.52 -26.85
C ASN A 30 -16.00 -13.93 -27.86
N ASN A 31 -14.98 -13.10 -28.14
CA ASN A 31 -13.95 -13.40 -29.13
C ASN A 31 -12.53 -13.22 -28.57
N LEU A 32 -12.08 -14.24 -27.84
CA LEU A 32 -10.74 -14.29 -27.24
C LEU A 32 -9.58 -14.08 -28.23
N GLY A 33 -9.74 -14.52 -29.49
CA GLY A 33 -8.71 -14.37 -30.52
C GLY A 33 -8.48 -12.91 -30.92
N LYS A 34 -9.53 -12.13 -31.10
CA LYS A 34 -9.43 -10.69 -31.42
C LYS A 34 -8.84 -9.90 -30.26
N ILE A 35 -9.21 -10.25 -29.04
CA ILE A 35 -8.68 -9.63 -27.82
C ILE A 35 -7.18 -9.92 -27.68
N MET A 36 -6.75 -11.17 -27.88
CA MET A 36 -5.34 -11.55 -27.81
C MET A 36 -4.49 -10.89 -28.88
N ASN A 37 -4.99 -10.74 -30.10
CA ASN A 37 -4.29 -10.03 -31.17
C ASN A 37 -4.21 -8.53 -30.93
N TRP A 38 -5.31 -7.92 -30.47
CA TRP A 38 -5.29 -6.51 -30.05
C TRP A 38 -4.25 -6.28 -28.97
N TRP A 39 -4.17 -7.18 -27.96
CA TRP A 39 -3.16 -7.15 -26.91
C TRP A 39 -1.74 -7.23 -27.43
N LYS A 40 -1.45 -8.21 -28.27
CA LYS A 40 -0.09 -8.38 -28.83
C LYS A 40 0.36 -7.14 -29.58
N ASN A 41 -0.52 -6.52 -30.34
CA ASN A 41 -0.19 -5.32 -31.13
C ASN A 41 0.03 -4.08 -30.25
N HIS A 42 -0.78 -3.92 -29.18
CA HIS A 42 -0.70 -2.73 -28.33
C HIS A 42 0.30 -2.86 -27.17
N LEU A 43 0.69 -4.07 -26.76
CA LEU A 43 1.72 -4.26 -25.73
C LEU A 43 3.08 -3.68 -26.13
N ASN A 44 3.46 -3.82 -27.39
CA ASN A 44 4.71 -3.26 -27.91
C ASN A 44 4.67 -1.73 -27.92
N GLU A 45 3.56 -1.13 -28.34
CA GLU A 45 3.37 0.33 -28.31
C GLU A 45 3.37 0.86 -26.87
N LEU A 46 2.68 0.17 -25.94
CA LEU A 46 2.66 0.52 -24.53
C LEU A 46 4.05 0.40 -23.89
N GLN A 47 4.84 -0.62 -24.24
CA GLN A 47 6.22 -0.77 -23.76
C GLN A 47 7.13 0.36 -24.26
N ILE A 48 6.93 0.81 -25.51
CA ILE A 48 7.68 1.93 -26.07
C ILE A 48 7.28 3.24 -25.39
N GLN A 49 5.98 3.44 -25.11
CA GLN A 49 5.50 4.63 -24.40
C GLN A 49 5.97 4.64 -22.94
N ILE A 50 5.93 3.48 -22.24
CA ILE A 50 6.43 3.35 -20.87
C ILE A 50 7.94 3.69 -20.78
N LYS A 51 8.74 3.29 -21.77
CA LYS A 51 10.17 3.65 -21.81
C LYS A 51 10.41 5.15 -22.00
N LYS A 52 9.48 5.87 -22.64
CA LYS A 52 9.56 7.33 -22.85
C LYS A 52 9.06 8.13 -21.64
N VAL A 53 8.29 7.53 -20.73
CA VAL A 53 7.84 8.21 -19.51
C VAL A 53 9.03 8.37 -18.58
N LYS A 54 9.55 9.59 -18.44
CA LYS A 54 10.46 9.95 -17.34
C LYS A 54 9.70 9.67 -16.04
N LEU A 55 10.02 8.55 -15.40
CA LEU A 55 9.52 8.26 -14.07
C LEU A 55 10.00 9.40 -13.17
N ASN A 56 9.06 10.24 -12.72
CA ASN A 56 9.35 11.24 -11.71
C ASN A 56 10.03 10.52 -10.54
N LYS A 57 11.14 11.08 -10.06
CA LYS A 57 11.78 10.65 -8.81
C LYS A 57 10.69 10.81 -7.74
N GLY A 58 10.00 9.71 -7.38
CA GLY A 58 8.90 9.75 -6.43
C GLY A 58 9.37 10.29 -5.08
N LYS A 59 8.45 10.75 -4.28
CA LYS A 59 8.70 11.27 -2.96
C LYS A 59 8.92 10.11 -1.97
N LEU A 60 9.78 10.30 -0.95
CA LEU A 60 9.96 9.32 0.13
C LEU A 60 9.14 9.75 1.36
N TRP A 61 8.22 8.90 1.78
CA TRP A 61 7.37 9.08 2.95
C TRP A 61 7.89 8.22 4.11
N LYS A 62 8.30 8.87 5.20
CA LYS A 62 8.70 8.17 6.44
C LYS A 62 7.46 8.00 7.31
N ILE A 63 7.04 6.77 7.55
CA ILE A 63 5.81 6.43 8.27
C ILE A 63 6.16 5.81 9.61
N PRO A 64 5.79 6.46 10.75
CA PRO A 64 5.99 5.89 12.07
C PRO A 64 5.02 4.72 12.28
N VAL A 65 5.52 3.60 12.78
CA VAL A 65 4.74 2.38 13.04
C VAL A 65 5.11 1.83 14.41
N CYS A 66 4.09 1.57 15.22
CA CYS A 66 4.23 0.84 16.47
C CYS A 66 4.03 -0.65 16.21
N TYR A 67 5.02 -1.46 16.62
CA TYR A 67 5.04 -2.92 16.44
C TYR A 67 4.72 -3.68 17.75
N ASP A 68 4.34 -2.96 18.82
CA ASP A 68 3.93 -3.59 20.07
C ASP A 68 2.69 -4.47 19.88
N ASN A 69 2.57 -5.55 20.63
CA ASN A 69 1.49 -6.55 20.50
C ASN A 69 0.10 -5.94 20.48
N LYS A 70 -0.13 -4.85 21.21
CA LYS A 70 -1.39 -4.09 21.21
C LYS A 70 -1.76 -3.58 19.82
N TYR A 71 -0.77 -3.23 19.00
CA TYR A 71 -0.90 -2.65 17.66
C TYR A 71 -0.56 -3.63 16.55
N ALA A 72 0.01 -4.78 16.90
CA ALA A 72 0.53 -5.80 16.01
C ALA A 72 0.03 -7.20 16.41
N PRO A 73 -1.28 -7.48 16.36
CA PRO A 73 -1.86 -8.71 16.91
C PRO A 73 -1.32 -10.00 16.30
N ASP A 74 -0.77 -9.95 15.09
CA ASP A 74 -0.26 -11.13 14.40
C ASP A 74 1.27 -11.24 14.42
N ILE A 75 1.99 -10.29 15.03
CA ILE A 75 3.46 -10.25 14.93
C ILE A 75 4.12 -11.47 15.55
N ILE A 76 3.62 -11.95 16.70
CA ILE A 76 4.17 -13.13 17.40
C ILE A 76 3.92 -14.40 16.57
N SER A 77 2.71 -14.58 16.06
CA SER A 77 2.38 -15.77 15.28
C SER A 77 3.12 -15.78 13.94
N LEU A 78 3.25 -14.63 13.31
CA LEU A 78 3.98 -14.48 12.04
C LEU A 78 5.49 -14.69 12.23
N SER A 79 6.11 -14.15 13.30
CA SER A 79 7.54 -14.35 13.59
C SER A 79 7.87 -15.83 13.77
N LYS A 80 7.05 -16.55 14.54
CA LYS A 80 7.18 -18.01 14.73
C LYS A 80 7.05 -18.76 13.40
N ALA A 81 6.05 -18.42 12.57
CA ALA A 81 5.84 -19.06 11.29
C ALA A 81 6.99 -18.82 10.29
N LEU A 82 7.60 -17.63 10.34
CA LEU A 82 8.75 -17.26 9.53
C LEU A 82 10.10 -17.74 10.12
N LYS A 83 10.10 -18.28 11.35
CA LYS A 83 11.30 -18.66 12.10
C LYS A 83 12.27 -17.46 12.28
N LEU A 84 11.70 -16.31 12.61
CA LEU A 84 12.43 -15.07 12.87
C LEU A 84 12.14 -14.58 14.29
N GLU A 85 13.13 -13.95 14.94
CA GLU A 85 12.84 -13.15 16.14
C GLU A 85 12.03 -11.90 15.75
N ILE A 86 11.22 -11.38 16.70
CA ILE A 86 10.35 -10.21 16.44
C ILE A 86 11.19 -8.99 16.05
N GLU A 87 12.29 -8.76 16.75
CA GLU A 87 13.21 -7.67 16.47
C GLU A 87 13.83 -7.77 15.07
N GLU A 88 14.13 -8.98 14.63
CA GLU A 88 14.64 -9.23 13.29
C GLU A 88 13.56 -8.97 12.22
N LEU A 89 12.33 -9.42 12.46
CA LEU A 89 11.19 -9.13 11.57
C LEU A 89 11.00 -7.62 11.41
N ILE A 90 10.98 -6.88 12.54
CA ILE A 90 10.85 -5.41 12.56
C ILE A 90 12.01 -4.76 11.82
N SER A 91 13.25 -5.21 12.08
CA SER A 91 14.45 -4.69 11.43
C SER A 91 14.38 -4.85 9.91
N ILE A 92 14.07 -6.04 9.42
CA ILE A 92 13.91 -6.31 7.97
C ILE A 92 12.83 -5.43 7.37
N HIS A 93 11.68 -5.29 8.06
CA HIS A 93 10.56 -4.49 7.56
C HIS A 93 10.88 -2.98 7.53
N THR A 94 11.61 -2.45 8.51
CA THR A 94 11.92 -1.02 8.61
C THR A 94 13.12 -0.59 7.77
N GLN A 95 14.08 -1.46 7.50
CA GLN A 95 15.26 -1.16 6.67
C GLN A 95 14.93 -1.08 5.19
N THR A 96 13.80 -1.65 4.76
CA THR A 96 13.38 -1.69 3.37
C THR A 96 12.70 -0.37 2.95
N LYS A 97 13.05 0.12 1.75
CA LYS A 97 12.29 1.18 1.08
C LYS A 97 11.30 0.53 0.12
N TYR A 98 10.04 0.85 0.30
CA TYR A 98 8.93 0.28 -0.46
C TYR A 98 8.47 1.25 -1.54
N ARG A 99 8.21 0.75 -2.74
CA ARG A 99 7.57 1.55 -3.78
C ARG A 99 6.06 1.46 -3.68
N ILE A 100 5.37 2.59 -3.77
CA ILE A 100 3.91 2.60 -3.89
C ILE A 100 3.56 2.19 -5.31
N TYR A 101 3.03 0.99 -5.46
CA TYR A 101 2.61 0.46 -6.75
C TYR A 101 1.32 1.11 -7.21
N PHE A 102 0.31 1.07 -6.35
CA PHE A 102 -0.98 1.70 -6.61
C PHE A 102 -1.75 1.95 -5.31
N LEU A 103 -2.77 2.77 -5.43
CA LEU A 103 -3.77 3.03 -4.40
C LEU A 103 -5.06 2.33 -4.81
N GLY A 104 -5.63 1.49 -3.93
CA GLY A 104 -6.84 0.76 -4.30
C GLY A 104 -7.37 -0.09 -3.16
N PHE A 105 -8.40 -0.90 -3.40
CA PHE A 105 -9.18 -1.62 -2.41
C PHE A 105 -10.03 -0.66 -1.56
N LEU A 106 -9.40 0.27 -0.84
CA LEU A 106 -10.05 1.38 -0.13
C LEU A 106 -9.39 2.70 -0.55
N PRO A 107 -10.09 3.84 -0.48
CA PRO A 107 -9.48 5.15 -0.66
C PRO A 107 -8.29 5.33 0.29
N GLY A 108 -7.09 5.54 -0.27
CA GLY A 108 -5.86 5.72 0.51
C GLY A 108 -5.15 4.44 0.97
N PHE A 109 -5.63 3.24 0.60
CA PHE A 109 -4.87 2.02 0.86
C PHE A 109 -3.63 1.97 -0.02
N LEU A 110 -2.46 1.83 0.60
CA LEU A 110 -1.16 1.81 -0.07
C LEU A 110 -0.74 0.35 -0.31
N TYR A 111 -0.66 -0.05 -1.58
CA TYR A 111 -0.01 -1.30 -1.97
C TYR A 111 1.46 -1.05 -2.18
N LEU A 112 2.29 -1.66 -1.33
CA LEU A 112 3.73 -1.46 -1.28
C LEU A 112 4.46 -2.67 -1.85
N GLU A 113 5.35 -2.42 -2.79
CA GLU A 113 6.26 -3.40 -3.37
C GLU A 113 7.64 -3.29 -2.75
N GLY A 114 8.41 -4.38 -2.82
CA GLY A 114 9.78 -4.45 -2.32
C GLY A 114 9.91 -5.17 -0.98
N LEU A 115 8.84 -5.86 -0.53
CA LEU A 115 8.92 -6.66 0.69
C LEU A 115 10.04 -7.71 0.57
N ASN A 116 10.92 -7.76 1.56
CA ASN A 116 11.98 -8.75 1.63
C ASN A 116 11.40 -10.18 1.58
N LYS A 117 12.01 -11.05 0.80
CA LYS A 117 11.55 -12.43 0.58
C LYS A 117 11.40 -13.22 1.89
N ARG A 118 12.20 -12.92 2.90
CA ARG A 118 12.12 -13.54 4.23
C ARG A 118 10.83 -13.22 4.97
N LEU A 119 10.12 -12.14 4.58
CA LEU A 119 8.83 -11.73 5.15
C LEU A 119 7.64 -12.14 4.26
N HIS A 120 7.87 -12.85 3.15
CA HIS A 120 6.78 -13.32 2.30
C HIS A 120 5.97 -14.38 3.05
N PHE A 121 4.67 -14.15 3.22
CA PHE A 121 3.79 -15.09 3.89
C PHE A 121 2.39 -15.07 3.27
N PRO A 122 1.71 -16.21 3.09
CA PRO A 122 0.37 -16.27 2.52
C PRO A 122 -0.62 -15.39 3.28
N ARG A 123 -1.69 -14.95 2.63
CA ARG A 123 -2.80 -14.27 3.31
C ARG A 123 -3.49 -15.26 4.25
N LYS A 124 -4.17 -14.73 5.26
CA LYS A 124 -5.03 -15.52 6.14
C LYS A 124 -6.12 -16.21 5.31
N GLU A 125 -6.40 -17.46 5.61
CA GLU A 125 -7.51 -18.21 5.01
C GLU A 125 -8.85 -17.57 5.38
N ASN A 126 -9.00 -17.19 6.64
CA ASN A 126 -10.19 -16.50 7.16
C ASN A 126 -9.85 -15.01 7.38
N PRO A 127 -10.38 -14.08 6.55
CA PRO A 127 -10.19 -12.66 6.74
C PRO A 127 -10.79 -12.17 8.06
N ILE A 128 -10.15 -11.17 8.67
CA ILE A 128 -10.65 -10.45 9.84
C ILE A 128 -11.67 -9.43 9.36
N LEU A 129 -12.83 -9.34 10.02
CA LEU A 129 -13.89 -8.38 9.66
C LEU A 129 -13.51 -6.94 10.02
N ASN A 130 -12.78 -6.73 11.11
CA ASN A 130 -12.50 -5.42 11.69
C ASN A 130 -10.98 -5.17 11.80
N VAL A 131 -10.31 -5.00 10.66
CA VAL A 131 -8.93 -4.52 10.63
C VAL A 131 -8.94 -3.04 10.99
N PRO A 132 -8.21 -2.60 12.04
CA PRO A 132 -8.26 -1.22 12.49
C PRO A 132 -7.60 -0.27 11.49
N LYS A 133 -8.05 1.00 11.51
CA LYS A 133 -7.39 2.09 10.81
C LYS A 133 -5.91 2.17 11.18
N GLY A 134 -5.05 2.42 10.20
CA GLY A 134 -3.60 2.52 10.39
C GLY A 134 -2.87 1.18 10.46
N ALA A 135 -3.59 0.05 10.45
CA ALA A 135 -2.95 -1.26 10.52
C ALA A 135 -1.98 -1.46 9.36
N VAL A 136 -0.77 -1.89 9.69
CA VAL A 136 0.27 -2.30 8.74
C VAL A 136 0.27 -3.82 8.66
N GLY A 137 0.15 -4.34 7.45
CA GLY A 137 0.01 -5.79 7.26
C GLY A 137 0.90 -6.37 6.17
N ILE A 138 1.14 -7.67 6.26
CA ILE A 138 1.82 -8.49 5.26
C ILE A 138 0.83 -9.46 4.66
N GLY A 139 0.80 -9.54 3.32
CA GLY A 139 -0.03 -10.50 2.59
C GLY A 139 0.61 -10.91 1.27
N GLY A 140 0.99 -12.18 1.15
CA GLY A 140 1.72 -12.69 0.01
C GLY A 140 3.14 -12.10 -0.05
N LYS A 141 3.42 -11.38 -1.13
CA LYS A 141 4.72 -10.74 -1.39
C LYS A 141 4.69 -9.23 -1.14
N GLN A 142 3.68 -8.73 -0.44
CA GLN A 142 3.40 -7.31 -0.29
C GLN A 142 3.21 -6.93 1.17
N THR A 143 3.51 -5.66 1.48
CA THR A 143 3.07 -4.98 2.70
C THR A 143 2.17 -3.81 2.32
N GLY A 144 1.42 -3.28 3.26
CA GLY A 144 0.51 -2.17 3.01
C GLY A 144 -0.09 -1.63 4.29
N ILE A 145 -0.85 -0.54 4.15
CA ILE A 145 -1.44 0.18 5.28
C ILE A 145 -2.93 0.36 5.04
N TYR A 146 -3.74 -0.09 5.99
CA TYR A 146 -5.20 0.08 5.97
C TYR A 146 -5.58 1.50 6.38
N PRO A 147 -6.21 2.29 5.49
CA PRO A 147 -6.52 3.69 5.79
C PRO A 147 -7.69 3.88 6.77
N ASN A 148 -8.60 2.91 6.81
CA ASN A 148 -9.82 2.93 7.62
C ASN A 148 -10.15 1.53 8.13
N LEU A 149 -11.08 1.44 9.07
CA LEU A 149 -11.66 0.17 9.52
C LEU A 149 -12.26 -0.58 8.32
N SER A 150 -11.89 -1.84 8.14
CA SER A 150 -12.37 -2.66 7.01
C SER A 150 -12.10 -4.13 7.22
N PRO A 151 -12.74 -5.03 6.48
CA PRO A 151 -12.30 -6.42 6.40
C PRO A 151 -10.91 -6.52 5.76
N GLY A 152 -10.12 -7.54 6.15
CA GLY A 152 -8.82 -7.80 5.55
C GLY A 152 -8.23 -9.15 5.94
N GLY A 153 -7.47 -9.74 5.03
CA GLY A 153 -6.83 -11.06 5.21
C GLY A 153 -5.31 -11.00 5.34
N TRP A 154 -4.73 -9.84 5.64
CA TRP A 154 -3.29 -9.70 5.84
C TRP A 154 -2.92 -9.88 7.32
N HIS A 155 -1.70 -10.34 7.57
CA HIS A 155 -1.15 -10.47 8.92
C HIS A 155 -0.75 -9.10 9.45
N LEU A 156 -1.37 -8.65 10.52
CA LEU A 156 -1.18 -7.31 11.08
C LEU A 156 0.06 -7.29 11.98
N ILE A 157 1.09 -6.60 11.54
CA ILE A 157 2.40 -6.55 12.19
C ILE A 157 2.71 -5.22 12.87
N GLY A 158 1.81 -4.23 12.75
CA GLY A 158 1.98 -2.91 13.35
C GLY A 158 0.81 -2.00 13.05
N ASN A 159 0.88 -0.78 13.60
CA ASN A 159 -0.10 0.27 13.32
C ASN A 159 0.57 1.64 13.27
N THR A 160 0.08 2.51 12.40
CA THR A 160 0.47 3.92 12.31
C THR A 160 -0.68 4.84 12.75
N PRO A 161 -0.41 5.89 13.54
CA PRO A 161 -1.43 6.86 13.92
C PRO A 161 -1.83 7.81 12.79
N LEU A 162 -1.16 7.73 11.63
CA LEU A 162 -1.37 8.67 10.54
C LEU A 162 -2.74 8.52 9.87
N THR A 163 -3.31 9.64 9.43
CA THR A 163 -4.46 9.65 8.53
C THR A 163 -3.97 9.62 7.10
N LEU A 164 -4.21 8.49 6.40
CA LEU A 164 -3.72 8.27 5.04
C LEU A 164 -4.61 8.90 3.97
N PHE A 165 -5.90 9.07 4.28
CA PHE A 165 -6.88 9.62 3.37
C PHE A 165 -7.83 10.56 4.13
N ASP A 166 -8.04 11.75 3.57
CA ASP A 166 -9.01 12.72 4.05
C ASP A 166 -9.65 13.42 2.84
N ILE A 167 -10.94 13.17 2.62
CA ILE A 167 -11.69 13.73 1.49
C ILE A 167 -11.73 15.27 1.48
N LYS A 168 -11.53 15.89 2.65
CA LYS A 168 -11.50 17.36 2.80
C LYS A 168 -10.19 17.97 2.32
N GLN A 169 -9.19 17.16 1.97
CA GLN A 169 -7.89 17.62 1.50
C GLN A 169 -7.78 17.54 -0.02
N ASN A 170 -6.94 18.41 -0.58
CA ASN A 170 -6.58 18.38 -1.99
C ASN A 170 -5.04 18.31 -2.14
N PRO A 171 -4.46 17.19 -2.59
CA PRO A 171 -5.11 15.90 -2.87
C PRO A 171 -5.57 15.18 -1.60
N PRO A 172 -6.62 14.33 -1.67
CA PRO A 172 -7.19 13.66 -0.51
C PRO A 172 -6.29 12.57 0.08
N CYS A 173 -5.38 12.02 -0.70
CA CYS A 173 -4.29 11.13 -0.27
C CYS A 173 -2.97 11.88 -0.37
N PHE A 174 -2.13 11.81 0.68
CA PHE A 174 -0.83 12.48 0.68
C PHE A 174 0.17 11.86 -0.26
N ALA A 175 0.04 10.56 -0.54
CA ALA A 175 0.94 9.76 -1.36
C ALA A 175 0.35 9.45 -2.73
N SER A 176 1.22 9.23 -3.70
CA SER A 176 0.87 8.90 -5.09
C SER A 176 1.57 7.63 -5.55
N PRO A 177 0.99 6.89 -6.53
CA PRO A 177 1.71 5.80 -7.17
C PRO A 177 3.07 6.28 -7.71
N GLY A 178 4.12 5.48 -7.46
CA GLY A 178 5.50 5.83 -7.81
C GLY A 178 6.27 6.53 -6.69
N ASP A 179 5.62 7.00 -5.63
CA ASP A 179 6.30 7.43 -4.41
C ASP A 179 6.90 6.23 -3.65
N TRP A 180 7.71 6.54 -2.65
CA TRP A 180 8.37 5.58 -1.79
C TRP A 180 7.89 5.70 -0.34
N VAL A 181 7.91 4.60 0.37
CA VAL A 181 7.63 4.53 1.80
C VAL A 181 8.81 3.88 2.53
N SER A 182 9.19 4.43 3.67
CA SER A 182 10.01 3.75 4.67
C SER A 182 9.29 3.78 6.01
N PHE A 183 9.34 2.67 6.72
CA PHE A 183 8.78 2.59 8.06
C PHE A 183 9.83 2.95 9.12
N THR A 184 9.39 3.58 10.20
CA THR A 184 10.22 3.87 11.36
C THR A 184 9.52 3.29 12.57
N SER A 185 10.19 2.38 13.29
CA SER A 185 9.65 1.83 14.53
C SER A 185 9.55 2.91 15.60
N ILE A 186 8.41 2.97 16.27
CA ILE A 186 8.14 3.84 17.41
C ILE A 186 7.52 3.03 18.55
N ASP A 187 7.75 3.48 19.78
CA ASP A 187 7.13 2.91 20.96
C ASP A 187 5.67 3.33 21.14
N GLN A 188 4.99 2.67 22.07
CA GLN A 188 3.58 2.93 22.37
C GLN A 188 3.33 4.36 22.86
N LYS A 189 4.23 4.93 23.66
CA LYS A 189 4.12 6.30 24.17
C LYS A 189 4.17 7.32 23.01
N THR A 190 5.16 7.15 22.15
CA THR A 190 5.32 8.00 20.94
C THR A 190 4.10 7.87 20.01
N TYR A 191 3.56 6.66 19.84
CA TYR A 191 2.33 6.44 19.07
C TYR A 191 1.16 7.26 19.63
N GLN A 192 0.90 7.15 20.95
CA GLN A 192 -0.21 7.86 21.61
C GLN A 192 -0.04 9.39 21.53
N ASP A 193 1.17 9.88 21.70
CA ASP A 193 1.47 11.32 21.62
C ASP A 193 1.26 11.84 20.18
N LEU A 194 1.65 11.07 19.18
CA LEU A 194 1.39 11.38 17.78
C LEU A 194 -0.10 11.37 17.47
N GLU A 195 -0.83 10.36 17.96
CA GLU A 195 -2.28 10.25 17.76
C GLU A 195 -3.02 11.47 18.34
N LYS A 196 -2.66 11.90 19.58
CA LYS A 196 -3.23 13.10 20.21
C LYS A 196 -2.94 14.36 19.39
N LYS A 197 -1.70 14.52 18.89
CA LYS A 197 -1.30 15.65 18.06
C LYS A 197 -2.05 15.68 16.73
N ILE A 198 -2.24 14.55 16.10
CA ILE A 198 -2.98 14.42 14.83
C ILE A 198 -4.47 14.73 15.02
N LYS A 199 -5.08 14.31 16.13
CA LYS A 199 -6.48 14.63 16.45
C LYS A 199 -6.71 16.12 16.65
N LYS A 200 -5.72 16.84 17.22
CA LYS A 200 -5.80 18.29 17.46
C LYS A 200 -5.56 19.14 16.21
N ASP A 201 -4.70 18.70 15.29
CA ASP A 201 -4.28 19.49 14.12
C ASP A 201 -4.14 18.58 12.89
N LYS A 202 -5.27 18.03 12.45
CA LYS A 202 -5.46 16.86 11.56
C LYS A 202 -4.53 16.75 10.36
N PHE A 203 -4.05 17.85 9.76
CA PHE A 203 -3.33 17.78 8.49
C PHE A 203 -1.97 18.51 8.47
N LYS A 204 -1.83 19.57 9.27
CA LYS A 204 -0.57 20.34 9.32
C LYS A 204 0.60 19.50 9.83
N PHE A 205 0.33 18.48 10.66
CA PHE A 205 1.35 17.60 11.21
C PHE A 205 2.00 16.71 10.14
N LEU A 206 1.22 16.13 9.25
CA LEU A 206 1.73 15.31 8.12
C LEU A 206 2.64 16.14 7.20
N ARG A 207 2.26 17.37 6.87
CA ARG A 207 3.06 18.27 6.02
C ARG A 207 4.34 18.77 6.67
N ARG A 208 4.39 18.97 8.01
CA ARG A 208 5.55 19.56 8.69
C ARG A 208 6.64 18.56 9.07
N LYS A 209 6.31 17.30 9.40
CA LYS A 209 7.30 16.31 9.86
C LYS A 209 7.81 15.35 8.80
N ILE A 210 7.14 15.21 7.67
CA ILE A 210 7.66 14.45 6.55
C ILE A 210 8.52 15.41 5.72
N LYS A 211 9.64 15.86 6.28
CA LYS A 211 10.65 16.59 5.53
C LYS A 211 11.29 15.66 4.50
N TRP A 212 11.23 16.10 3.27
CA TRP A 212 11.91 15.57 2.12
C TRP A 212 13.42 15.49 2.38
N GLN A 213 14.02 14.32 2.31
CA GLN A 213 15.42 14.18 1.97
C GLN A 213 15.44 13.77 0.50
N MET A 214 15.89 14.72 -0.34
CA MET A 214 16.28 14.47 -1.73
C MET A 214 17.47 13.53 -1.76
#